data_d8c2d991201d9cc8aec87a23a82dcee7
#
_entry.id   d8c2d991201d9cc8aec87a23a82dcee7
#
_cell.length_a   1.000
_cell.length_b   1.000
_cell.length_c   1.000
_cell.angle_alpha   90.00
_cell.angle_beta   90.00
_cell.angle_gamma   90.00
#
_symmetry.space_group_name_H-M   'P 1'
#
loop_
_entity.id
_entity.type
_entity.pdbx_description
1 polymer ?
#
loop_
_entity_poly.entity_id
_entity_poly.type
_entity_poly.pdbx_seq_one_letter_code
_entity_poly.pdbx_strand_id
1 'polypeptide(L)'
;MYKGVYFHSGQTPRDLTTLEEISDCLSLPDGITWVNLESSENGELLHVLRDLFKFHPLAIEDCQSQGYQSPKIDDYGDYIFLIAHAIDPRQDLTELKTLELDVFLGSHFLVTCCADAAIPFMPRVHALFHKY
;
A
#
# COMPACT_ATOMS: atom_id res chain seq x y z
N MET A 1 -6.83 9.03 2.42
CA MET A 1 -5.89 9.16 3.55
C MET A 1 -4.69 8.27 3.33
N TYR A 2 -3.52 8.76 3.58
CA TYR A 2 -2.29 7.97 3.44
C TYR A 2 -1.45 8.08 4.70
N LYS A 3 -0.64 7.04 4.93
CA LYS A 3 0.40 7.02 5.96
C LYS A 3 1.68 6.53 5.34
N GLY A 4 2.79 7.17 5.63
CA GLY A 4 4.09 6.78 5.16
C GLY A 4 5.05 6.48 6.29
N VAL A 5 5.96 5.55 6.04
CA VAL A 5 7.07 5.23 6.94
C VAL A 5 8.32 5.04 6.12
N TYR A 6 9.41 5.64 6.53
CA TYR A 6 10.72 5.40 5.93
C TYR A 6 11.59 4.59 6.87
N PHE A 7 12.15 3.53 6.35
CA PHE A 7 13.04 2.63 7.09
C PHE A 7 14.41 2.55 6.41
N HIS A 8 15.45 2.73 7.22
CA HIS A 8 16.82 2.51 6.80
C HIS A 8 17.51 1.68 7.88
N SER A 9 18.28 0.67 7.46
CA SER A 9 18.97 -0.24 8.38
C SER A 9 19.85 0.52 9.37
N GLY A 10 19.72 0.19 10.65
CA GLY A 10 20.47 0.83 11.73
C GLY A 10 19.91 2.16 12.21
N GLN A 11 18.77 2.60 11.65
CA GLN A 11 18.11 3.84 12.07
C GLN A 11 16.68 3.56 12.58
N THR A 12 16.17 4.46 13.39
CA THR A 12 14.78 4.39 13.84
C THR A 12 13.86 4.70 12.67
N PRO A 13 12.79 3.90 12.43
CA PRO A 13 11.82 4.21 11.40
C PRO A 13 11.22 5.60 11.58
N ARG A 14 11.03 6.32 10.48
CA ARG A 14 10.52 7.68 10.49
C ARG A 14 9.14 7.74 9.86
N ASP A 15 8.18 8.31 10.56
CA ASP A 15 6.85 8.56 10.02
C ASP A 15 6.90 9.70 9.00
N LEU A 16 6.20 9.52 7.90
CA LEU A 16 6.08 10.51 6.82
C LEU A 16 4.63 10.98 6.78
N THR A 17 4.43 12.28 6.88
CA THR A 17 3.10 12.87 6.99
C THR A 17 2.68 13.67 5.76
N THR A 18 3.62 14.02 4.89
CA THR A 18 3.34 14.80 3.67
C THR A 18 3.84 14.07 2.42
N LEU A 19 3.23 14.38 1.29
CA LEU A 19 3.66 13.84 -0.01
C LEU A 19 5.08 14.28 -0.35
N GLU A 20 5.48 15.48 0.06
CA GLU A 20 6.83 15.99 -0.13
C GLU A 20 7.86 15.14 0.61
N GLU A 21 7.59 14.81 1.87
CA GLU A 21 8.46 13.93 2.64
C GLU A 21 8.59 12.54 2.01
N ILE A 22 7.49 11.99 1.51
CA ILE A 22 7.48 10.69 0.80
C ILE A 22 8.34 10.79 -0.46
N SER A 23 8.15 11.83 -1.25
CA SER A 23 8.92 12.06 -2.47
C SER A 23 10.41 12.17 -2.18
N ASP A 24 10.78 12.89 -1.14
CA ASP A 24 12.18 13.05 -0.72
C ASP A 24 12.80 11.71 -0.33
N CYS A 25 12.08 10.90 0.43
CA CYS A 25 12.56 9.57 0.84
C CYS A 25 12.70 8.60 -0.34
N LEU A 26 11.82 8.70 -1.34
CA LEU A 26 11.91 7.85 -2.55
C LEU A 26 13.16 8.14 -3.37
N SER A 27 13.72 9.33 -3.28
CA SER A 27 14.95 9.68 -4.00
C SER A 27 16.23 9.28 -3.27
N LEU A 28 16.13 8.77 -2.04
CA LEU A 28 17.29 8.29 -1.29
C LEU A 28 17.75 6.94 -1.84
N PRO A 29 19.09 6.71 -1.95
CA PRO A 29 19.62 5.50 -2.58
C PRO A 29 19.41 4.23 -1.75
N ASP A 30 19.24 4.37 -0.45
CA ASP A 30 19.09 3.25 0.47
C ASP A 30 17.79 3.38 1.27
N GLY A 31 17.33 2.26 1.81
CA GLY A 31 16.15 2.23 2.63
C GLY A 31 14.89 1.85 1.88
N ILE A 32 13.79 1.78 2.60
CA ILE A 32 12.48 1.39 2.09
C ILE A 32 11.45 2.43 2.55
N THR A 33 10.67 2.90 1.61
CA THR A 33 9.52 3.77 1.88
C THR A 33 8.24 2.96 1.75
N TRP A 34 7.48 2.86 2.83
CA TRP A 34 6.16 2.20 2.81
C TRP A 34 5.09 3.27 2.87
N VAL A 35 4.17 3.23 1.92
CA VAL A 35 2.99 4.12 1.89
C VAL A 35 1.75 3.26 1.91
N ASN A 36 0.91 3.45 2.91
CA ASN A 36 -0.39 2.81 2.99
C ASN A 36 -1.47 3.81 2.57
N LEU A 37 -2.22 3.45 1.55
CA LEU A 37 -3.29 4.26 0.98
C LEU A 37 -4.63 3.65 1.33
N GLU A 38 -5.48 4.43 1.97
CA GLU A 38 -6.86 4.04 2.20
C GLU A 38 -7.74 4.73 1.16
N SER A 39 -8.80 4.06 0.75
CA SER A 39 -9.74 4.60 -0.22
C SER A 39 -10.21 5.99 0.21
N SER A 40 -10.08 6.96 -0.68
CA SER A 40 -10.59 8.30 -0.46
C SER A 40 -11.33 8.77 -1.70
N GLU A 41 -12.38 9.56 -1.47
CA GLU A 41 -13.24 10.06 -2.56
C GLU A 41 -12.66 11.26 -3.31
N ASN A 42 -11.53 11.80 -2.87
CA ASN A 42 -10.99 13.08 -3.36
C ASN A 42 -9.82 12.94 -4.33
N GLY A 43 -9.61 11.78 -4.93
CA GLY A 43 -8.57 11.57 -5.93
C GLY A 43 -7.14 11.53 -5.40
N GLU A 44 -6.96 11.56 -4.11
CA GLU A 44 -5.64 11.47 -3.46
C GLU A 44 -4.91 10.18 -3.82
N LEU A 45 -5.65 9.05 -3.82
CA LEU A 45 -5.12 7.76 -4.22
C LEU A 45 -4.54 7.81 -5.63
N LEU A 46 -5.31 8.33 -6.58
CA LEU A 46 -4.87 8.44 -7.98
C LEU A 46 -3.66 9.34 -8.12
N HIS A 47 -3.63 10.46 -7.40
CA HIS A 47 -2.50 11.38 -7.41
C HIS A 47 -1.21 10.68 -6.95
N VAL A 48 -1.27 9.92 -5.87
CA VAL A 48 -0.11 9.19 -5.37
C VAL A 48 0.34 8.12 -6.36
N LEU A 49 -0.58 7.31 -6.85
CA LEU A 49 -0.23 6.19 -7.74
C LEU A 49 0.26 6.66 -9.11
N ARG A 50 -0.38 7.65 -9.68
CA ARG A 50 -0.09 8.13 -11.03
C ARG A 50 1.03 9.16 -11.06
N ASP A 51 0.96 10.17 -10.20
CA ASP A 51 1.83 11.34 -10.31
C ASP A 51 3.10 11.19 -9.46
N LEU A 52 3.00 10.60 -8.28
CA LEU A 52 4.16 10.41 -7.41
C LEU A 52 4.97 9.17 -7.77
N PHE A 53 4.32 8.01 -7.86
CA PHE A 53 4.99 6.73 -8.16
C PHE A 53 5.05 6.42 -9.65
N LYS A 54 4.17 6.99 -10.45
CA LYS A 54 4.10 6.78 -11.91
C LYS A 54 3.89 5.30 -12.29
N PHE A 55 3.03 4.63 -11.56
CA PHE A 55 2.69 3.25 -11.86
C PHE A 55 1.96 3.11 -13.18
N HIS A 56 2.01 1.93 -13.75
CA HIS A 56 1.37 1.62 -15.03
C HIS A 56 -0.15 1.82 -14.94
N PRO A 57 -0.79 2.43 -15.96
CA PRO A 57 -2.23 2.68 -15.94
C PRO A 57 -3.08 1.44 -15.70
N LEU A 58 -2.69 0.28 -16.21
CA LEU A 58 -3.42 -0.96 -15.99
C LEU A 58 -3.40 -1.40 -14.53
N ALA A 59 -2.26 -1.25 -13.85
CA ALA A 59 -2.15 -1.57 -12.43
C ALA A 59 -3.00 -0.60 -11.58
N ILE A 60 -2.99 0.68 -11.94
CA ILE A 60 -3.83 1.69 -11.28
C ILE A 60 -5.32 1.38 -11.47
N GLU A 61 -5.71 1.02 -12.69
CA GLU A 61 -7.09 0.62 -12.99
C GLU A 61 -7.52 -0.57 -12.14
N ASP A 62 -6.69 -1.60 -12.07
CA ASP A 62 -6.98 -2.77 -11.23
C ASP A 62 -7.11 -2.39 -9.74
N CYS A 63 -6.26 -1.50 -9.27
CA CYS A 63 -6.30 -1.02 -7.88
C CYS A 63 -7.58 -0.23 -7.57
N GLN A 64 -8.12 0.48 -8.56
CA GLN A 64 -9.33 1.28 -8.40
C GLN A 64 -10.61 0.53 -8.75
N SER A 65 -10.53 -0.65 -9.32
CA SER A 65 -11.70 -1.45 -9.71
C SER A 65 -12.50 -1.86 -8.50
N GLN A 66 -13.82 -1.81 -8.65
CA GLN A 66 -14.75 -2.26 -7.63
C GLN A 66 -15.18 -3.70 -7.88
N GLY A 67 -15.60 -4.38 -6.82
CA GLY A 67 -16.01 -5.77 -6.88
C GLY A 67 -14.85 -6.73 -6.65
N TYR A 68 -15.16 -8.01 -6.68
CA TYR A 68 -14.17 -9.05 -6.42
C TYR A 68 -13.17 -9.16 -7.55
N GLN A 69 -11.90 -9.19 -7.21
CA GLN A 69 -10.81 -9.49 -8.14
C GLN A 69 -10.04 -10.70 -7.63
N SER A 70 -9.70 -11.61 -8.53
CA SER A 70 -8.91 -12.80 -8.17
C SER A 70 -7.51 -12.41 -7.74
N PRO A 71 -6.93 -13.11 -6.77
CA PRO A 71 -5.51 -12.93 -6.43
C PRO A 71 -4.64 -13.11 -7.68
N LYS A 72 -3.68 -12.22 -7.87
CA LYS A 72 -2.76 -12.27 -9.00
C LYS A 72 -1.47 -11.55 -8.70
N ILE A 73 -0.45 -11.81 -9.52
CA ILE A 73 0.81 -11.08 -9.51
C ILE A 73 1.14 -10.68 -10.95
N ASP A 74 1.36 -9.39 -11.19
CA ASP A 74 1.80 -8.86 -12.47
C ASP A 74 3.20 -8.25 -12.30
N ASP A 75 4.12 -8.59 -13.20
CA ASP A 75 5.48 -8.07 -13.21
C ASP A 75 5.57 -6.90 -14.20
N TYR A 76 5.91 -5.70 -13.69
CA TYR A 76 6.09 -4.49 -14.49
C TYR A 76 7.57 -4.10 -14.64
N GLY A 77 8.50 -4.98 -14.29
CA GLY A 77 9.94 -4.75 -14.41
C GLY A 77 10.55 -4.11 -13.19
N ASP A 78 10.28 -2.85 -12.96
CA ASP A 78 10.80 -2.10 -11.80
C ASP A 78 10.05 -2.39 -10.50
N TYR A 79 8.88 -2.97 -10.62
CA TYR A 79 8.04 -3.35 -9.48
C TYR A 79 7.09 -4.47 -9.88
N ILE A 80 6.54 -5.12 -8.88
CA ILE A 80 5.43 -6.06 -9.08
C ILE A 80 4.16 -5.46 -8.46
N PHE A 81 3.03 -5.77 -9.11
CA PHE A 81 1.71 -5.47 -8.57
C PHE A 81 1.04 -6.78 -8.20
N LEU A 82 0.54 -6.88 -6.96
CA LEU A 82 -0.17 -8.07 -6.54
C LEU A 82 -1.50 -7.71 -5.88
N ILE A 83 -2.47 -8.59 -6.07
CA ILE A 83 -3.76 -8.56 -5.40
C ILE A 83 -3.79 -9.73 -4.43
N ALA A 84 -3.96 -9.43 -3.15
CA ALA A 84 -4.09 -10.43 -2.09
C ALA A 84 -5.44 -10.27 -1.40
N HIS A 85 -5.92 -11.34 -0.79
CA HIS A 85 -7.15 -11.32 -0.01
C HIS A 85 -6.85 -11.74 1.42
N ALA A 86 -7.31 -10.91 2.36
CA ALA A 86 -7.24 -11.21 3.77
C ALA A 86 -8.63 -11.63 4.29
N ILE A 87 -8.65 -12.50 5.27
CA ILE A 87 -9.89 -12.88 5.95
C ILE A 87 -10.23 -11.80 6.98
N ASP A 88 -11.46 -11.31 6.94
CA ASP A 88 -11.93 -10.37 7.94
C ASP A 88 -12.29 -11.14 9.23
N PRO A 89 -11.53 -10.99 10.32
CA PRO A 89 -11.77 -11.71 11.55
C PRO A 89 -13.03 -11.24 12.30
N ARG A 90 -13.65 -10.14 11.87
CA ARG A 90 -14.87 -9.60 12.48
C ARG A 90 -16.13 -10.30 11.97
N GLN A 91 -16.00 -11.18 10.98
CA GLN A 91 -17.13 -11.85 10.35
C GLN A 91 -17.49 -13.15 11.05
N ASP A 92 -18.77 -13.52 10.92
CA ASP A 92 -19.23 -14.84 11.25
C ASP A 92 -18.60 -15.86 10.26
N LEU A 93 -18.12 -16.98 10.78
CA LEU A 93 -17.45 -18.03 9.99
C LEU A 93 -18.35 -18.67 8.93
N THR A 94 -19.66 -18.37 8.93
CA THR A 94 -20.59 -18.88 7.94
C THR A 94 -20.58 -18.10 6.62
N GLU A 95 -20.04 -16.88 6.62
CA GLU A 95 -19.87 -16.04 5.42
C GLU A 95 -18.42 -15.55 5.31
N LEU A 96 -17.59 -16.32 4.61
CA LEU A 96 -16.20 -15.92 4.39
C LEU A 96 -16.14 -14.82 3.32
N LYS A 97 -16.18 -13.57 3.77
CA LYS A 97 -15.82 -12.43 2.93
C LYS A 97 -14.35 -12.13 3.12
N THR A 98 -13.68 -11.81 2.03
CA THR A 98 -12.30 -11.40 2.06
C THR A 98 -12.18 -9.90 1.86
N LEU A 99 -11.13 -9.33 2.42
CA LEU A 99 -10.74 -7.94 2.20
C LEU A 99 -9.60 -7.92 1.20
N GLU A 100 -9.78 -7.19 0.10
CA GLU A 100 -8.75 -7.07 -0.91
C GLU A 100 -7.66 -6.12 -0.44
N LEU A 101 -6.41 -6.53 -0.64
CA LEU A 101 -5.24 -5.70 -0.44
C LEU A 101 -4.45 -5.68 -1.74
N ASP A 102 -4.27 -4.50 -2.31
CA ASP A 102 -3.46 -4.30 -3.49
C ASP A 102 -2.09 -3.79 -3.08
N VAL A 103 -1.04 -4.38 -3.65
CA VAL A 103 0.34 -4.11 -3.24
C VAL A 103 1.19 -3.82 -4.47
N PHE A 104 1.93 -2.73 -4.41
CA PHE A 104 3.01 -2.40 -5.36
C PHE A 104 4.32 -2.56 -4.61
N LEU A 105 5.16 -3.49 -5.04
CA LEU A 105 6.43 -3.79 -4.39
C LEU A 105 7.59 -3.53 -5.34
N GLY A 106 8.41 -2.55 -5.02
CA GLY A 106 9.65 -2.25 -5.71
C GLY A 106 10.86 -2.53 -4.83
N SER A 107 12.06 -2.20 -5.32
CA SER A 107 13.29 -2.43 -4.58
C SER A 107 13.46 -1.49 -3.38
N HIS A 108 12.83 -0.30 -3.43
CA HIS A 108 12.98 0.73 -2.39
C HIS A 108 11.65 1.23 -1.86
N PHE A 109 10.54 0.64 -2.29
CA PHE A 109 9.24 1.06 -1.83
C PHE A 109 8.26 -0.10 -1.72
N LEU A 110 7.28 0.10 -0.87
CA LEU A 110 6.11 -0.74 -0.72
C LEU A 110 4.90 0.17 -0.66
N VAL A 111 3.94 -0.01 -1.57
CA VAL A 111 2.68 0.71 -1.53
C VAL A 111 1.56 -0.28 -1.33
N THR A 112 0.77 -0.08 -0.29
CA THR A 112 -0.40 -0.90 0.00
C THR A 112 -1.66 -0.07 -0.13
N CYS A 113 -2.66 -0.60 -0.83
CA CYS A 113 -3.94 0.05 -1.06
C CYS A 113 -5.07 -0.80 -0.53
N CYS A 114 -5.91 -0.22 0.29
CA CYS A 114 -7.09 -0.86 0.85
C CYS A 114 -8.31 -0.11 0.36
N ALA A 115 -9.24 -0.78 -0.30
CA ALA A 115 -10.51 -0.18 -0.70
C ALA A 115 -11.40 0.14 0.50
N ASP A 116 -11.22 -0.57 1.58
CA ASP A 116 -11.97 -0.38 2.82
C ASP A 116 -10.98 0.05 3.90
N ALA A 117 -11.21 1.22 4.51
CA ALA A 117 -10.45 1.74 5.65
C ALA A 117 -10.38 0.76 6.83
N ALA A 118 -11.04 -0.36 6.70
CA ALA A 118 -11.28 -1.31 7.74
C ALA A 118 -10.49 -2.61 7.62
N ILE A 119 -9.31 -2.63 6.97
CA ILE A 119 -8.45 -3.81 7.17
C ILE A 119 -7.93 -3.75 8.60
N PRO A 120 -8.49 -4.57 9.50
CA PRO A 120 -8.32 -4.35 10.95
C PRO A 120 -6.91 -4.65 11.44
N PHE A 121 -6.10 -5.36 10.64
CA PHE A 121 -4.73 -5.68 11.02
C PHE A 121 -3.70 -4.64 10.57
N MET A 122 -4.05 -3.69 9.69
CA MET A 122 -3.08 -2.73 9.17
C MET A 122 -2.45 -1.84 10.24
N PRO A 123 -3.20 -1.30 11.21
CA PRO A 123 -2.58 -0.55 12.31
C PRO A 123 -1.58 -1.40 13.11
N ARG A 124 -1.87 -2.69 13.26
CA ARG A 124 -0.98 -3.61 13.96
C ARG A 124 0.28 -3.89 13.16
N VAL A 125 0.18 -4.05 11.85
CA VAL A 125 1.33 -4.21 10.97
C VAL A 125 2.22 -2.97 11.03
N HIS A 126 1.61 -1.79 10.98
CA HIS A 126 2.34 -0.53 11.10
C HIS A 126 3.10 -0.44 12.44
N ALA A 127 2.46 -0.82 13.55
CA ALA A 127 3.09 -0.83 14.86
C ALA A 127 4.26 -1.83 14.92
N LEU A 128 4.12 -3.00 14.29
CA LEU A 128 5.20 -4.00 14.22
C LEU A 128 6.38 -3.52 13.40
N PHE A 129 6.15 -2.73 12.35
CA PHE A 129 7.21 -2.14 11.54
C PHE A 129 8.14 -1.27 12.39
N HIS A 130 7.59 -0.49 13.32
CA HIS A 130 8.36 0.34 14.23
C HIS A 130 9.09 -0.48 15.31
N LYS A 131 8.65 -1.70 15.57
CA LYS A 131 9.25 -2.54 16.58
C LYS A 131 10.50 -3.27 16.08
N TYR A 132 10.52 -3.63 14.83
CA TYR A 132 11.58 -4.41 14.19
C TYR A 132 12.29 -3.61 13.10
#